data_ddbd2c12b7998639db7ff2a7b25f7a6d
#
_entry.id   ddbd2c12b7998639db7ff2a7b25f7a6d
#
_cell.length_a   1.000
_cell.length_b   1.000
_cell.length_c   1.000
_cell.angle_alpha   90.00
_cell.angle_beta   90.00
_cell.angle_gamma   90.00
#
_symmetry.space_group_name_H-M   'P 1'
#
loop_
_entity.id
_entity.type
_entity.pdbx_description
1 polymer ?
#
loop_
_entity_poly.entity_id
_entity_poly.type
_entity_poly.pdbx_seq_one_letter_code
_entity_poly.pdbx_strand_id
1 'polypeptide(L)'
;MTRFWIRLDYGVKFVLNSIDIMNGGELFVPKTPSIRIIDLVKALDKNIKYHIVGIRPGEKLHEVLCPGESARDTLEFTNYYLIVPYSFGDADRFKKYKINKNNEKAKFVKNNFVYSSDTNSHFLNIEEIKKLI
;
A
#
# COMPACT_ATOMS: atom_id res chain seq x y z
N MET A 1 12.56 -6.53 9.59
CA MET A 1 12.17 -6.43 8.18
C MET A 1 10.68 -6.64 8.06
N THR A 2 9.99 -5.74 7.35
CA THR A 2 8.54 -5.81 7.10
C THR A 2 8.26 -5.75 5.59
N ARG A 3 7.15 -6.30 5.17
CA ARG A 3 6.65 -6.25 3.78
C ARG A 3 5.15 -6.05 3.77
N PHE A 4 4.63 -5.42 2.74
CA PHE A 4 3.21 -5.48 2.45
C PHE A 4 2.84 -6.87 1.94
N TRP A 5 1.66 -7.34 2.31
CA TRP A 5 1.16 -8.66 1.92
C TRP A 5 -0.12 -8.54 1.12
N ILE A 6 -0.11 -9.06 -0.08
CA ILE A 6 -1.28 -9.05 -0.96
C ILE A 6 -1.47 -10.44 -1.58
N ARG A 7 -2.69 -10.94 -1.57
CA ARG A 7 -3.04 -12.17 -2.29
C ARG A 7 -3.18 -11.85 -3.78
N LEU A 8 -2.83 -12.81 -4.62
CA LEU A 8 -2.86 -12.63 -6.07
C LEU A 8 -4.27 -12.29 -6.58
N ASP A 9 -5.30 -13.00 -6.09
CA ASP A 9 -6.69 -12.76 -6.47
C ASP A 9 -7.18 -11.35 -6.11
N TYR A 10 -6.77 -10.84 -4.94
CA TYR A 10 -7.05 -9.47 -4.53
C TYR A 10 -6.31 -8.47 -5.42
N GLY A 11 -5.03 -8.73 -5.71
CA GLY A 11 -4.23 -7.87 -6.60
C GLY A 11 -4.85 -7.76 -8.00
N VAL A 12 -5.26 -8.89 -8.59
CA VAL A 12 -5.93 -8.91 -9.90
C VAL A 12 -7.23 -8.12 -9.87
N LYS A 13 -8.10 -8.36 -8.87
CA LYS A 13 -9.36 -7.60 -8.71
C LYS A 13 -9.10 -6.10 -8.53
N PHE A 14 -8.08 -5.74 -7.76
CA PHE A 14 -7.73 -4.34 -7.54
C PHE A 14 -7.31 -3.66 -8.85
N VAL A 15 -6.50 -4.32 -9.68
CA VAL A 15 -6.08 -3.78 -10.99
C VAL A 15 -7.28 -3.59 -11.91
N LEU A 16 -8.16 -4.60 -12.03
CA LEU A 16 -9.35 -4.51 -12.87
C LEU A 16 -10.28 -3.38 -12.41
N ASN A 17 -10.56 -3.28 -11.12
CA ASN A 17 -11.35 -2.18 -10.57
C ASN A 17 -10.69 -0.81 -10.80
N SER A 18 -9.36 -0.72 -10.72
CA SER A 18 -8.63 0.53 -10.97
C SER A 18 -8.79 0.97 -12.43
N ILE A 19 -8.72 0.03 -13.39
CA ILE A 19 -8.96 0.31 -14.81
C ILE A 19 -10.38 0.87 -15.02
N ASP A 20 -11.38 0.29 -14.36
CA ASP A 20 -12.77 0.73 -14.49
C ASP A 20 -13.02 2.14 -13.96
N ILE A 21 -12.30 2.55 -12.89
CA ILE A 21 -12.53 3.83 -12.21
C ILE A 21 -11.50 4.91 -12.55
N MET A 22 -10.43 4.57 -13.26
CA MET A 22 -9.37 5.52 -13.59
C MET A 22 -9.85 6.69 -14.48
N ASN A 23 -9.22 7.84 -14.28
CA ASN A 23 -9.37 9.04 -15.11
C ASN A 23 -8.16 9.28 -16.03
N GLY A 24 -7.07 8.57 -15.79
CA GLY A 24 -5.81 8.60 -16.54
C GLY A 24 -4.69 9.36 -15.84
N GLY A 25 -3.52 8.72 -15.77
CA GLY A 25 -2.28 9.28 -15.23
C GLY A 25 -2.10 9.19 -13.71
N GLU A 26 -3.13 8.82 -12.95
CA GLU A 26 -3.06 8.62 -11.51
C GLU A 26 -2.44 7.27 -11.14
N LEU A 27 -1.83 7.21 -9.96
CA LEU A 27 -1.29 5.98 -9.40
C LEU A 27 -2.20 5.48 -8.27
N PHE A 28 -2.73 4.27 -8.42
CA PHE A 28 -3.51 3.59 -7.40
C PHE A 28 -2.61 2.78 -6.47
N VAL A 29 -2.76 2.96 -5.16
CA VAL A 29 -2.00 2.25 -4.13
C VAL A 29 -2.98 1.54 -3.21
N PRO A 30 -3.09 0.19 -3.27
CA PRO A 30 -4.03 -0.55 -2.43
C PRO A 30 -3.65 -0.45 -0.95
N LYS A 31 -4.64 -0.34 -0.07
CA LYS A 31 -4.44 -0.52 1.37
C LYS A 31 -4.34 -2.02 1.65
N THR A 32 -3.14 -2.50 1.88
CA THR A 32 -2.84 -3.91 2.15
C THR A 32 -2.25 -4.08 3.54
N PRO A 33 -2.45 -5.22 4.20
CA PRO A 33 -1.79 -5.48 5.46
C PRO A 33 -0.28 -5.61 5.30
N SER A 34 0.43 -5.42 6.40
CA SER A 34 1.85 -5.67 6.54
C SER A 34 2.11 -6.97 7.31
N ILE A 35 3.27 -7.57 7.07
CA ILE A 35 3.80 -8.69 7.83
C ILE A 35 5.23 -8.43 8.28
N ARG A 36 5.63 -9.04 9.38
CA ARG A 36 7.04 -9.24 9.72
C ARG A 36 7.53 -10.53 9.08
N ILE A 37 8.68 -10.48 8.43
CA ILE A 37 9.25 -11.70 7.78
C ILE A 37 9.46 -12.83 8.77
N ILE A 38 9.83 -12.53 10.03
CA ILE A 38 9.96 -13.54 11.09
C ILE A 38 8.61 -14.21 11.41
N ASP A 39 7.50 -13.47 11.37
CA ASP A 39 6.18 -14.02 11.64
C ASP A 39 5.73 -14.94 10.48
N LEU A 40 6.09 -14.62 9.24
CA LEU A 40 5.89 -15.53 8.10
C LEU A 40 6.67 -16.84 8.27
N VAL A 41 7.95 -16.77 8.66
CA VAL A 41 8.75 -17.96 8.93
C VAL A 41 8.11 -18.84 10.01
N LYS A 42 7.63 -18.24 11.11
CA LYS A 42 6.95 -18.97 12.20
C LYS A 42 5.56 -19.49 11.81
N ALA A 43 4.89 -18.84 10.85
CA ALA A 43 3.61 -19.31 10.31
C ALA A 43 3.78 -20.58 9.49
N LEU A 44 4.89 -20.71 8.75
CA LEU A 44 5.22 -21.91 7.97
C LEU A 44 5.60 -23.09 8.89
N ASP A 45 6.49 -22.87 9.84
CA ASP A 45 6.86 -23.86 10.86
C ASP A 45 7.33 -23.15 12.13
N LYS A 46 6.71 -23.48 13.27
CA LYS A 46 7.06 -22.93 14.59
C LYS A 46 8.48 -23.31 15.04
N ASN A 47 8.99 -24.45 14.58
CA ASN A 47 10.28 -25.01 14.97
C ASN A 47 11.40 -24.71 13.98
N ILE A 48 11.12 -23.97 12.91
CA ILE A 48 12.12 -23.68 11.89
C ILE A 48 13.29 -22.88 12.47
N LYS A 49 14.49 -23.36 12.21
CA LYS A 49 15.72 -22.65 12.57
C LYS A 49 16.03 -21.64 11.45
N TYR A 50 16.36 -20.43 11.82
CA TYR A 50 16.75 -19.38 10.86
C TYR A 50 17.99 -18.64 11.36
N HIS A 51 18.75 -18.08 10.43
CA HIS A 51 19.91 -17.24 10.71
C HIS A 51 19.67 -15.83 10.21
N ILE A 52 20.08 -14.84 11.01
CA ILE A 52 20.06 -13.44 10.62
C ILE A 52 21.40 -13.14 9.94
N VAL A 53 21.38 -12.90 8.64
CA VAL A 53 22.59 -12.67 7.82
C VAL A 53 22.88 -11.18 7.59
N GLY A 54 22.09 -10.28 8.18
CA GLY A 54 22.18 -8.84 7.96
C GLY A 54 21.42 -8.40 6.70
N ILE A 55 21.65 -7.16 6.31
CA ILE A 55 21.05 -6.53 5.12
C ILE A 55 21.99 -6.65 3.92
N ARG A 56 21.46 -7.02 2.77
CA ARG A 56 22.22 -7.07 1.52
C ARG A 56 22.28 -5.69 0.86
N PRO A 57 23.31 -5.40 0.04
CA PRO A 57 23.34 -4.17 -0.74
C PRO A 57 22.07 -4.00 -1.59
N GLY A 58 21.42 -2.83 -1.48
CA GLY A 58 20.17 -2.53 -2.20
C GLY A 58 18.91 -3.10 -1.56
N GLU A 59 18.99 -3.89 -0.48
CA GLU A 59 17.84 -4.42 0.23
C GLU A 59 17.25 -3.37 1.18
N LYS A 60 15.90 -3.29 1.24
CA LYS A 60 15.18 -2.41 2.15
C LYS A 60 14.69 -3.18 3.37
N LEU A 61 14.82 -2.61 4.57
CA LEU A 61 14.20 -3.15 5.79
C LEU A 61 12.68 -3.06 5.73
N HIS A 62 12.17 -1.98 5.15
CA HIS A 62 10.75 -1.66 5.03
C HIS A 62 10.43 -1.20 3.62
N GLU A 63 9.20 -1.44 3.16
CA GLU A 63 8.74 -1.00 1.85
C GLU A 63 7.88 0.25 2.01
N VAL A 64 8.02 1.19 1.05
CA VAL A 64 7.23 2.42 0.99
C VAL A 64 6.43 2.43 -0.31
N LEU A 65 5.10 2.51 -0.20
CA LEU A 65 4.19 2.58 -1.35
C LEU A 65 3.72 4.01 -1.63
N CYS A 66 3.53 4.85 -0.59
CA CYS A 66 3.33 6.29 -0.78
C CYS A 66 4.45 7.02 -0.04
N PRO A 67 5.46 7.54 -0.74
CA PRO A 67 6.53 8.30 -0.11
C PRO A 67 6.06 9.69 0.34
N GLY A 68 6.75 10.27 1.33
CA GLY A 68 6.35 11.53 1.95
C GLY A 68 6.28 12.73 0.99
N GLU A 69 7.16 12.74 -0.02
CA GLU A 69 7.14 13.76 -1.09
C GLU A 69 5.85 13.75 -1.91
N SER A 70 5.16 12.60 -1.99
CA SER A 70 3.86 12.46 -2.68
C SER A 70 2.67 12.82 -1.80
N ALA A 71 2.85 13.10 -0.52
CA ALA A 71 1.74 13.34 0.41
C ALA A 71 0.80 14.47 -0.05
N ARG A 72 1.35 15.55 -0.60
CA ARG A 72 0.56 16.69 -1.12
C ARG A 72 -0.33 16.35 -2.30
N ASP A 73 0.01 15.27 -3.01
CA ASP A 73 -0.69 14.81 -4.21
C ASP A 73 -1.51 13.56 -3.95
N THR A 74 -1.57 13.11 -2.69
CA THR A 74 -2.22 11.85 -2.31
C THR A 74 -3.61 12.12 -1.74
N LEU A 75 -4.59 11.42 -2.32
CA LEU A 75 -5.96 11.33 -1.85
C LEU A 75 -6.17 9.96 -1.18
N GLU A 76 -6.95 9.92 -0.12
CA GLU A 76 -7.32 8.72 0.61
C GLU A 76 -8.77 8.34 0.33
N PHE A 77 -8.97 7.14 -0.20
CA PHE A 77 -10.25 6.43 -0.28
C PHE A 77 -10.30 5.30 0.76
N THR A 78 -11.44 4.64 0.89
CA THR A 78 -11.63 3.55 1.87
C THR A 78 -10.60 2.43 1.68
N ASN A 79 -10.40 1.95 0.45
CA ASN A 79 -9.60 0.76 0.15
C ASN A 79 -8.27 1.04 -0.53
N TYR A 80 -7.96 2.29 -0.87
CA TYR A 80 -6.74 2.66 -1.58
C TYR A 80 -6.35 4.12 -1.33
N TYR A 81 -5.11 4.43 -1.63
CA TYR A 81 -4.63 5.79 -1.83
C TYR A 81 -4.50 6.05 -3.33
N LEU A 82 -4.73 7.29 -3.73
CA LEU A 82 -4.61 7.75 -5.11
C LEU A 82 -3.60 8.89 -5.16
N ILE A 83 -2.47 8.68 -5.85
CA ILE A 83 -1.51 9.75 -6.10
C ILE A 83 -1.93 10.42 -7.41
N VAL A 84 -2.36 11.67 -7.31
CA VAL A 84 -2.83 12.49 -8.43
C VAL A 84 -1.63 12.96 -9.23
N PRO A 85 -1.63 12.81 -10.57
CA PRO A 85 -0.52 13.27 -11.39
C PRO A 85 -0.31 14.77 -11.26
N TYR A 86 0.95 15.17 -11.21
CA TYR A 86 1.30 16.58 -11.25
C TYR A 86 1.02 17.17 -12.63
N SER A 87 0.32 18.30 -12.65
CA SER A 87 0.09 19.07 -13.86
C SER A 87 0.47 20.52 -13.58
N PHE A 88 1.45 21.03 -14.30
CA PHE A 88 1.95 22.39 -14.10
C PHE A 88 0.85 23.40 -14.47
N GLY A 89 0.55 24.33 -13.56
CA GLY A 89 -0.46 25.38 -13.79
C GLY A 89 -1.92 24.94 -13.62
N ASP A 90 -2.21 23.67 -13.33
CA ASP A 90 -3.57 23.18 -13.08
C ASP A 90 -3.88 23.19 -11.56
N ALA A 91 -4.40 24.33 -11.09
CA ALA A 91 -4.85 24.48 -9.70
C ALA A 91 -6.06 23.57 -9.38
N ASP A 92 -6.82 23.17 -10.38
CA ASP A 92 -8.05 22.39 -10.28
C ASP A 92 -7.86 20.89 -10.50
N ARG A 93 -6.61 20.43 -10.68
CA ARG A 93 -6.27 19.03 -11.00
C ARG A 93 -6.93 17.97 -10.11
N PHE A 94 -7.22 18.30 -8.84
CA PHE A 94 -7.88 17.38 -7.92
C PHE A 94 -9.38 17.23 -8.17
N LYS A 95 -10.04 18.15 -8.89
CA LYS A 95 -11.50 18.13 -9.04
C LYS A 95 -12.01 16.81 -9.59
N LYS A 96 -11.34 16.28 -10.64
CA LYS A 96 -11.75 15.03 -11.29
C LYS A 96 -11.43 13.77 -10.49
N TYR A 97 -10.61 13.86 -9.44
CA TYR A 97 -10.16 12.72 -8.64
C TYR A 97 -10.80 12.66 -7.24
N LYS A 98 -11.43 13.75 -6.76
CA LYS A 98 -12.03 13.81 -5.41
C LYS A 98 -13.23 12.90 -5.21
N ILE A 99 -13.88 12.51 -6.30
CA ILE A 99 -15.02 11.59 -6.27
C ILE A 99 -14.76 10.54 -7.34
N ASN A 100 -14.74 9.27 -6.94
CA ASN A 100 -14.58 8.17 -7.89
C ASN A 100 -15.90 7.83 -8.59
N LYS A 101 -15.85 6.95 -9.60
CA LYS A 101 -17.04 6.53 -10.37
C LYS A 101 -18.11 5.82 -9.51
N ASN A 102 -17.76 5.37 -8.31
CA ASN A 102 -18.69 4.78 -7.35
C ASN A 102 -19.26 5.81 -6.36
N ASN A 103 -19.12 7.12 -6.63
CA ASN A 103 -19.55 8.23 -5.79
C ASN A 103 -18.89 8.29 -4.40
N GLU A 104 -17.77 7.60 -4.20
CA GLU A 104 -17.00 7.71 -2.98
C GLU A 104 -16.16 8.98 -2.99
N LYS A 105 -16.21 9.75 -1.90
CA LYS A 105 -15.47 11.00 -1.73
C LYS A 105 -14.12 10.71 -1.07
N ALA A 106 -13.05 11.18 -1.68
CA ALA A 106 -11.71 11.14 -1.12
C ALA A 106 -11.47 12.22 -0.06
N LYS A 107 -10.52 11.94 0.83
CA LYS A 107 -9.92 12.93 1.74
C LYS A 107 -8.47 13.16 1.36
N PHE A 108 -7.94 14.35 1.64
CA PHE A 108 -6.49 14.55 1.58
C PHE A 108 -5.82 13.83 2.74
N VAL A 109 -4.69 13.19 2.49
CA VAL A 109 -3.84 12.68 3.57
C VAL A 109 -3.13 13.84 4.30
N LYS A 110 -2.56 13.58 5.46
CA LYS A 110 -1.76 14.59 6.19
C LYS A 110 -0.49 14.95 5.42
N ASN A 111 0.02 16.17 5.56
CA ASN A 111 1.22 16.64 4.85
C ASN A 111 2.49 15.80 5.10
N ASN A 112 2.56 15.13 6.25
CA ASN A 112 3.67 14.23 6.61
C ASN A 112 3.32 12.74 6.44
N PHE A 113 2.30 12.44 5.64
CA PHE A 113 1.85 11.07 5.41
C PHE A 113 2.90 10.28 4.64
N VAL A 114 3.17 9.08 5.14
CA VAL A 114 3.98 8.05 4.47
C VAL A 114 3.24 6.72 4.62
N TYR A 115 3.02 6.01 3.52
CA TYR A 115 2.48 4.65 3.59
C TYR A 115 3.62 3.66 3.47
N SER A 116 4.09 3.19 4.63
CA SER A 116 5.23 2.29 4.78
C SER A 116 4.83 1.02 5.51
N SER A 117 5.48 -0.09 5.17
CA SER A 117 5.17 -1.41 5.72
C SER A 117 5.47 -1.56 7.22
N ASP A 118 6.32 -0.71 7.81
CA ASP A 118 6.66 -0.73 9.23
C ASP A 118 5.71 0.10 10.10
N THR A 119 5.14 1.18 9.53
CA THR A 119 4.22 2.09 10.22
C THR A 119 2.75 1.85 9.88
N ASN A 120 2.46 0.84 9.05
CA ASN A 120 1.11 0.45 8.70
C ASN A 120 0.30 0.06 9.94
N SER A 121 -0.92 0.55 10.05
CA SER A 121 -1.82 0.22 11.16
C SER A 121 -2.37 -1.21 11.13
N HIS A 122 -2.31 -1.86 9.96
CA HIS A 122 -2.82 -3.21 9.74
C HIS A 122 -1.66 -4.20 9.56
N PHE A 123 -1.31 -4.90 10.64
CA PHE A 123 -0.35 -6.02 10.63
C PHE A 123 -1.09 -7.34 10.78
N LEU A 124 -0.73 -8.33 9.96
CA LEU A 124 -1.21 -9.69 10.13
C LEU A 124 -0.40 -10.38 11.25
N ASN A 125 -1.11 -11.07 12.12
CA ASN A 125 -0.51 -11.98 13.10
C ASN A 125 -0.22 -13.36 12.48
N ILE A 126 0.48 -14.24 13.22
CA ILE A 126 0.90 -15.56 12.73
C ILE A 126 -0.30 -16.42 12.30
N GLU A 127 -1.41 -16.39 13.03
CA GLU A 127 -2.58 -17.21 12.72
C GLU A 127 -3.34 -16.67 11.48
N GLU A 128 -3.34 -15.36 11.26
CA GLU A 128 -3.87 -14.75 10.06
C GLU A 128 -3.00 -15.06 8.83
N ILE A 129 -1.67 -15.02 8.99
CA ILE A 129 -0.73 -15.41 7.93
C ILE A 129 -0.96 -16.87 7.52
N LYS A 130 -1.09 -17.80 8.47
CA LYS A 130 -1.37 -19.22 8.19
C LYS A 130 -2.62 -19.47 7.37
N LYS A 131 -3.65 -18.63 7.51
CA LYS A 131 -4.90 -18.76 6.74
C LYS A 131 -4.75 -18.27 5.30
N LEU A 132 -3.65 -17.57 4.98
CA LEU A 132 -3.40 -16.94 3.69
C LEU A 132 -2.35 -17.67 2.85
N ILE A 133 -1.64 -18.62 3.45
CA ILE A 133 -0.68 -19.53 2.82
C ILE A 133 -1.27 -20.94 2.75
#